data_80d9474ed11198ac01518a591314c918
#
_entry.id   80d9474ed11198ac01518a591314c918
#
_cell.length_a   1.000
_cell.length_b   1.000
_cell.length_c   1.000
_cell.angle_alpha   90.00
_cell.angle_beta   90.00
_cell.angle_gamma   90.00
#
_symmetry.space_group_name_H-M   'P 1'
#
loop_
_entity.id
_entity.type
_entity.pdbx_description
1 polymer ?
#
loop_
_entity_poly.entity_id
_entity_poly.type
_entity_poly.pdbx_seq_one_letter_code
_entity_poly.pdbx_strand_id
1 'polypeptide(L)'
;MFSMMLIKLRYSDELFWTASLATVTHPPRAEQQLQLMGGFEEKAYLAGKQMKPGEDPYREHAFNLQESNRLGSERAIRDTRHYRCASVNYDADLPPTSVIITFHNEARSTLLRTIKRWAHARTRERTHARAHARTHTDARSPEDCQLLSQIQKVHCLRNGRREGLIRSRVRGANAASAPVLTFLDSHCEVNADWLQPMIQRVKEDHTRVVSPIIDVISLDNFAYLAASADLRGGFDWSLHFKWEQIPIEQKMARSDPTLPIRTPVIAGGIFVMEKNWFNHLGQYDTHMDIWGGENFELSFRVWMCGGSLEILPCSRVGHVFRKRHPYDFPEGNALTYIKNTRRAAEVWMDEYKQYYYSARPSAQGKAYGSIAERTALRRKLNCKPFRWYMENVYPELRWAHARTQVHAHRCTHKHKNTRTRTIKHMHTRARTRTHI
;
A
#
# COMPACT_ATOMS: atom_id res chain seq x y z
N MET A 1 34.29 1.47 -21.30
CA MET A 1 33.67 0.62 -20.27
C MET A 1 33.87 -0.85 -20.54
N PHE A 2 33.61 -1.36 -21.72
CA PHE A 2 33.83 -2.80 -22.05
C PHE A 2 35.29 -3.26 -21.92
N SER A 3 36.24 -2.42 -22.22
CA SER A 3 37.69 -2.76 -22.17
C SER A 3 38.25 -2.92 -20.76
N MET A 4 37.74 -2.18 -19.77
CA MET A 4 38.16 -2.28 -18.37
C MET A 4 37.60 -3.51 -17.64
N MET A 5 36.44 -3.99 -18.03
CA MET A 5 35.84 -5.18 -17.44
C MET A 5 36.53 -6.47 -17.91
N LEU A 6 37.03 -6.49 -19.16
CA LEU A 6 37.78 -7.62 -19.71
C LEU A 6 39.20 -7.76 -19.07
N ILE A 7 39.83 -6.66 -18.66
CA ILE A 7 41.15 -6.68 -18.02
C ILE A 7 41.07 -7.23 -16.58
N LYS A 8 39.99 -6.97 -15.85
CA LYS A 8 39.78 -7.51 -14.51
C LYS A 8 39.47 -9.02 -14.49
N LEU A 9 38.86 -9.55 -15.55
CA LEU A 9 38.55 -10.97 -15.72
C LEU A 9 39.79 -11.80 -16.13
N ARG A 10 40.86 -11.20 -16.65
CA ARG A 10 42.08 -11.92 -17.03
C ARG A 10 43.00 -12.25 -15.85
N TYR A 11 42.70 -11.77 -14.64
CA TYR A 11 43.54 -12.03 -13.45
C TYR A 11 42.96 -13.06 -12.47
N SER A 12 41.83 -13.69 -12.79
CA SER A 12 41.27 -14.81 -12.01
C SER A 12 41.45 -16.11 -12.78
N ASP A 13 41.97 -17.12 -12.10
CA ASP A 13 42.39 -18.43 -12.55
C ASP A 13 41.66 -19.01 -13.77
N GLU A 14 42.42 -19.63 -14.69
CA GLU A 14 41.98 -20.34 -15.89
C GLU A 14 40.92 -21.46 -15.60
N LEU A 15 40.85 -21.95 -14.38
CA LEU A 15 39.86 -22.93 -13.91
C LEU A 15 38.43 -22.35 -13.79
N PHE A 16 38.29 -21.04 -13.65
CA PHE A 16 37.00 -20.39 -13.58
C PHE A 16 36.35 -20.22 -14.96
N TRP A 17 37.13 -20.21 -16.03
CA TRP A 17 36.63 -20.05 -17.39
C TRP A 17 35.97 -21.33 -17.95
N THR A 18 36.44 -22.49 -17.55
CA THR A 18 35.86 -23.77 -17.98
C THR A 18 34.53 -24.07 -17.29
N ALA A 19 34.32 -23.61 -16.07
CA ALA A 19 33.05 -23.73 -15.37
C ALA A 19 31.97 -22.74 -15.83
N SER A 20 32.40 -21.57 -16.35
CA SER A 20 31.49 -20.52 -16.85
C SER A 20 30.99 -20.76 -18.27
N LEU A 21 31.62 -21.68 -19.01
CA LEU A 21 31.19 -22.12 -20.36
C LEU A 21 30.24 -23.33 -20.34
N ALA A 22 29.96 -23.90 -19.17
CA ALA A 22 28.77 -24.72 -19.01
C ALA A 22 27.56 -23.79 -19.08
N THR A 23 27.15 -23.50 -20.29
CA THR A 23 25.97 -22.73 -20.65
C THR A 23 24.78 -23.22 -19.87
N VAL A 24 24.46 -22.54 -18.76
CA VAL A 24 23.10 -22.50 -18.28
C VAL A 24 22.35 -21.66 -19.32
N THR A 25 21.95 -22.31 -20.40
CA THR A 25 21.04 -21.73 -21.38
C THR A 25 19.72 -21.49 -20.64
N HIS A 26 19.54 -20.27 -20.14
CA HIS A 26 18.21 -19.87 -19.73
C HIS A 26 17.35 -19.85 -21.00
N PRO A 27 16.19 -20.51 -20.99
CA PRO A 27 15.30 -20.46 -22.13
C PRO A 27 15.00 -18.98 -22.47
N PRO A 28 14.83 -18.62 -23.73
CA PRO A 28 14.50 -17.27 -24.15
C PRO A 28 13.29 -16.75 -23.35
N ARG A 29 13.24 -15.45 -23.11
CA ARG A 29 12.15 -14.81 -22.33
C ARG A 29 10.76 -15.24 -22.79
N ALA A 30 10.58 -15.49 -24.08
CA ALA A 30 9.34 -15.99 -24.67
C ALA A 30 8.98 -17.42 -24.23
N GLU A 31 9.96 -18.35 -24.12
CA GLU A 31 9.71 -19.72 -23.68
C GLU A 31 9.39 -19.80 -22.18
N GLN A 32 10.06 -19.00 -21.36
CA GLN A 32 9.73 -18.89 -19.91
C GLN A 32 8.32 -18.33 -19.70
N GLN A 33 7.90 -17.43 -20.55
CA GLN A 33 6.56 -16.83 -20.56
C GLN A 33 5.51 -17.87 -20.96
N LEU A 34 5.76 -18.65 -22.00
CA LEU A 34 4.91 -19.76 -22.41
C LEU A 34 4.76 -20.81 -21.32
N GLN A 35 5.83 -21.15 -20.61
CA GLN A 35 5.79 -22.09 -19.48
C GLN A 35 4.96 -21.55 -18.29
N LEU A 36 5.03 -20.25 -18.00
CA LEU A 36 4.25 -19.65 -16.92
C LEU A 36 2.75 -19.60 -17.23
N MET A 37 2.40 -19.27 -18.46
CA MET A 37 1.01 -19.13 -18.88
C MET A 37 0.31 -20.47 -19.08
N GLY A 38 1.06 -21.57 -19.27
CA GLY A 38 0.48 -22.92 -19.48
C GLY A 38 -0.55 -22.92 -20.60
N GLY A 39 -1.76 -23.41 -20.32
CA GLY A 39 -2.90 -23.38 -21.25
C GLY A 39 -3.76 -22.11 -21.17
N PHE A 40 -3.31 -21.04 -20.52
CA PHE A 40 -4.11 -19.83 -20.36
C PHE A 40 -4.22 -19.03 -21.66
N GLU A 41 -5.44 -18.93 -22.17
CA GLU A 41 -5.77 -18.21 -23.39
C GLU A 41 -6.01 -16.72 -23.12
N GLU A 42 -4.93 -15.92 -23.11
CA GLU A 42 -4.95 -14.48 -22.78
C GLU A 42 -5.91 -13.69 -23.65
N LYS A 43 -5.90 -13.93 -24.98
CA LYS A 43 -6.77 -13.21 -25.93
C LYS A 43 -8.24 -13.48 -25.61
N ALA A 44 -8.60 -14.72 -25.33
CA ALA A 44 -9.97 -15.09 -24.93
C ALA A 44 -10.38 -14.46 -23.60
N TYR A 45 -9.47 -14.46 -22.62
CA TYR A 45 -9.71 -13.81 -21.33
C TYR A 45 -9.96 -12.31 -21.49
N LEU A 46 -9.14 -11.59 -22.27
CA LEU A 46 -9.29 -10.16 -22.45
C LEU A 46 -10.51 -9.80 -23.32
N ALA A 47 -10.85 -10.63 -24.33
CA ALA A 47 -11.99 -10.40 -25.21
C ALA A 47 -13.36 -10.48 -24.49
N GLY A 48 -13.47 -11.27 -23.42
CA GLY A 48 -14.75 -11.54 -22.76
C GLY A 48 -15.39 -10.35 -22.03
N LYS A 49 -14.67 -9.24 -21.84
CA LYS A 49 -15.20 -8.00 -21.23
C LYS A 49 -14.63 -6.75 -21.92
N GLN A 50 -14.92 -6.62 -23.21
CA GLN A 50 -14.53 -5.42 -23.94
C GLN A 50 -15.58 -4.31 -23.74
N MET A 51 -15.08 -3.08 -23.72
CA MET A 51 -15.89 -1.88 -23.67
C MET A 51 -16.68 -1.73 -24.99
N LYS A 52 -17.94 -1.35 -24.93
CA LYS A 52 -18.75 -1.08 -26.12
C LYS A 52 -18.40 0.30 -26.69
N PRO A 53 -18.52 0.49 -28.01
CA PRO A 53 -18.35 1.80 -28.62
C PRO A 53 -19.29 2.85 -27.98
N GLY A 54 -18.75 4.04 -27.65
CA GLY A 54 -19.51 5.13 -27.03
C GLY A 54 -19.71 5.03 -25.52
N GLU A 55 -19.24 3.98 -24.85
CA GLU A 55 -19.27 3.92 -23.37
C GLU A 55 -18.21 4.82 -22.73
N ASP A 56 -18.57 5.44 -21.58
CA ASP A 56 -17.62 6.18 -20.77
C ASP A 56 -16.54 5.24 -20.19
N PRO A 57 -15.26 5.42 -20.55
CA PRO A 57 -14.18 4.53 -20.11
C PRO A 57 -13.90 4.58 -18.60
N TYR A 58 -14.39 5.57 -17.89
CA TYR A 58 -14.19 5.73 -16.44
C TYR A 58 -15.34 5.15 -15.60
N ARG A 59 -16.48 4.81 -16.24
CA ARG A 59 -17.70 4.45 -15.53
C ARG A 59 -17.54 3.23 -14.62
N GLU A 60 -16.96 2.15 -15.12
CA GLU A 60 -16.93 0.87 -14.39
C GLU A 60 -15.76 0.81 -13.39
N HIS A 61 -14.57 1.21 -13.77
CA HIS A 61 -13.35 0.99 -12.99
C HIS A 61 -12.72 2.26 -12.39
N ALA A 62 -13.32 3.44 -12.61
CA ALA A 62 -12.83 4.73 -12.14
C ALA A 62 -11.41 5.08 -12.65
N PHE A 63 -11.02 4.54 -13.79
CA PHE A 63 -9.86 4.89 -14.61
C PHE A 63 -10.17 4.62 -16.09
N ASN A 64 -9.34 5.10 -17.00
CA ASN A 64 -9.51 4.94 -18.44
C ASN A 64 -9.31 3.47 -18.86
N LEU A 65 -10.42 2.71 -18.92
CA LEU A 65 -10.42 1.28 -19.29
C LEU A 65 -9.94 1.07 -20.74
N GLN A 66 -10.27 1.98 -21.65
CA GLN A 66 -9.84 1.92 -23.05
C GLN A 66 -8.32 1.95 -23.14
N GLU A 67 -7.68 2.86 -22.42
CA GLU A 67 -6.23 2.98 -22.38
C GLU A 67 -5.59 1.77 -21.70
N SER A 68 -6.17 1.27 -20.59
CA SER A 68 -5.72 0.04 -19.96
C SER A 68 -5.72 -1.16 -20.90
N ASN A 69 -6.78 -1.30 -21.70
CA ASN A 69 -6.91 -2.38 -22.68
C ASN A 69 -5.92 -2.22 -23.85
N ARG A 70 -5.72 -0.99 -24.32
CA ARG A 70 -4.75 -0.67 -25.39
C ARG A 70 -3.31 -1.05 -25.04
N LEU A 71 -2.92 -0.85 -23.78
CA LEU A 71 -1.56 -1.15 -23.32
C LEU A 71 -1.25 -2.65 -23.21
N GLY A 72 -2.26 -3.50 -23.21
CA GLY A 72 -2.07 -4.94 -23.06
C GLY A 72 -1.53 -5.33 -21.67
N SER A 73 -1.03 -6.55 -21.58
CA SER A 73 -0.53 -7.13 -20.32
C SER A 73 0.98 -6.98 -20.11
N GLU A 74 1.75 -6.53 -21.13
CA GLU A 74 3.22 -6.64 -21.15
C GLU A 74 3.96 -5.35 -21.51
N ARG A 75 3.43 -4.21 -21.15
CA ARG A 75 4.14 -2.96 -21.43
C ARG A 75 5.47 -2.89 -20.64
N ALA A 76 6.50 -2.30 -21.23
CA ALA A 76 7.72 -1.95 -20.49
C ALA A 76 7.47 -0.74 -19.60
N ILE A 77 8.03 -0.76 -18.37
CA ILE A 77 8.09 0.40 -17.49
C ILE A 77 9.55 0.74 -17.20
N ARG A 78 9.82 2.02 -17.04
CA ARG A 78 11.17 2.50 -16.70
C ARG A 78 11.51 2.11 -15.26
N ASP A 79 12.76 1.76 -15.00
CA ASP A 79 13.27 1.61 -13.63
C ASP A 79 13.32 3.00 -12.96
N THR A 80 12.58 3.14 -11.87
CA THR A 80 12.46 4.38 -11.09
C THR A 80 13.27 4.35 -9.80
N ARG A 81 14.03 3.27 -9.56
CA ARG A 81 14.91 3.16 -8.39
C ARG A 81 16.08 4.13 -8.50
N HIS A 82 16.62 4.51 -7.35
CA HIS A 82 17.90 5.21 -7.32
C HIS A 82 19.00 4.33 -7.92
N TYR A 83 19.94 4.91 -8.68
CA TYR A 83 20.98 4.13 -9.38
C TYR A 83 21.83 3.25 -8.43
N ARG A 84 22.05 3.68 -7.17
CA ARG A 84 22.75 2.88 -6.16
C ARG A 84 22.06 1.57 -5.82
N CYS A 85 20.75 1.46 -6.02
CA CYS A 85 20.01 0.21 -5.78
C CYS A 85 20.50 -0.94 -6.68
N ALA A 86 21.06 -0.64 -7.85
CA ALA A 86 21.64 -1.64 -8.74
C ALA A 86 22.90 -2.32 -8.17
N SER A 87 23.55 -1.70 -7.19
CA SER A 87 24.77 -2.22 -6.53
C SER A 87 24.48 -2.85 -5.17
N VAL A 88 23.22 -2.86 -4.73
CA VAL A 88 22.83 -3.54 -3.49
C VAL A 88 22.73 -5.04 -3.76
N ASN A 89 23.46 -5.83 -2.97
CA ASN A 89 23.39 -7.27 -3.02
C ASN A 89 22.38 -7.79 -1.99
N TYR A 90 21.61 -8.79 -2.37
CA TYR A 90 20.67 -9.50 -1.51
C TYR A 90 21.11 -10.95 -1.37
N ASP A 91 20.72 -11.59 -0.26
CA ASP A 91 21.03 -12.99 -0.01
C ASP A 91 20.46 -13.89 -1.13
N ALA A 92 21.23 -14.89 -1.53
CA ALA A 92 20.78 -15.87 -2.53
C ALA A 92 19.71 -16.84 -1.99
N ASP A 93 19.64 -17.02 -0.67
CA ASP A 93 18.74 -17.94 0.04
C ASP A 93 17.53 -17.22 0.69
N LEU A 94 16.99 -16.21 0.01
CA LEU A 94 15.79 -15.53 0.48
C LEU A 94 14.60 -16.49 0.63
N PRO A 95 13.82 -16.37 1.73
CA PRO A 95 12.67 -17.24 1.94
C PRO A 95 11.60 -17.03 0.86
N PRO A 96 10.86 -18.09 0.51
CA PRO A 96 9.75 -17.98 -0.43
C PRO A 96 8.63 -17.13 0.14
N THR A 97 7.87 -16.46 -0.75
CA THR A 97 6.70 -15.66 -0.37
C THR A 97 5.44 -16.09 -1.10
N SER A 98 4.30 -15.95 -0.45
CA SER A 98 2.98 -16.04 -1.06
C SER A 98 2.46 -14.64 -1.35
N VAL A 99 2.22 -14.32 -2.62
CA VAL A 99 1.63 -13.02 -3.01
C VAL A 99 0.11 -13.13 -2.97
N ILE A 100 -0.52 -12.25 -2.19
CA ILE A 100 -1.95 -12.19 -1.96
C ILE A 100 -2.52 -10.99 -2.69
N ILE A 101 -3.21 -11.23 -3.80
CA ILE A 101 -3.88 -10.21 -4.60
C ILE A 101 -5.38 -10.30 -4.30
N THR A 102 -5.95 -9.20 -3.80
CA THR A 102 -7.39 -9.12 -3.51
C THR A 102 -8.05 -8.22 -4.54
N PHE A 103 -9.12 -8.71 -5.17
CA PHE A 103 -9.85 -7.91 -6.16
C PHE A 103 -11.37 -8.14 -6.12
N HIS A 104 -12.10 -7.12 -6.52
CA HIS A 104 -13.55 -7.11 -6.66
C HIS A 104 -13.89 -6.26 -7.88
N ASN A 105 -14.48 -6.87 -8.90
CA ASN A 105 -14.82 -6.20 -10.15
C ASN A 105 -13.65 -5.43 -10.78
N GLU A 106 -12.44 -6.03 -10.79
CA GLU A 106 -11.28 -5.40 -11.39
C GLU A 106 -11.26 -5.58 -12.91
N ALA A 107 -10.72 -4.61 -13.64
CA ALA A 107 -10.53 -4.71 -15.08
C ALA A 107 -9.59 -5.86 -15.42
N ARG A 108 -10.00 -6.73 -16.36
CA ARG A 108 -9.21 -7.91 -16.76
C ARG A 108 -7.81 -7.55 -17.23
N SER A 109 -7.67 -6.47 -18.02
CA SER A 109 -6.38 -5.98 -18.52
C SER A 109 -5.44 -5.55 -17.39
N THR A 110 -5.97 -4.84 -16.38
CA THR A 110 -5.19 -4.36 -15.23
C THR A 110 -4.80 -5.50 -14.32
N LEU A 111 -5.74 -6.40 -13.98
CA LEU A 111 -5.47 -7.56 -13.14
C LEU A 111 -4.44 -8.49 -13.77
N LEU A 112 -4.58 -8.80 -15.06
CA LEU A 112 -3.65 -9.66 -15.78
C LEU A 112 -2.25 -9.03 -15.83
N ARG A 113 -2.15 -7.70 -16.05
CA ARG A 113 -0.89 -6.97 -16.02
C ARG A 113 -0.22 -7.05 -14.65
N THR A 114 -0.99 -6.90 -13.56
CA THR A 114 -0.49 -7.10 -12.19
C THR A 114 0.09 -8.50 -12.01
N ILE A 115 -0.65 -9.54 -12.40
CA ILE A 115 -0.24 -10.94 -12.27
C ILE A 115 1.02 -11.23 -13.10
N LYS A 116 1.03 -10.85 -14.37
CA LYS A 116 2.17 -11.11 -15.27
C LYS A 116 3.43 -10.38 -14.82
N ARG A 117 3.31 -9.10 -14.48
CA ARG A 117 4.45 -8.31 -13.99
C ARG A 117 5.10 -8.92 -12.76
N TRP A 118 4.29 -9.34 -11.82
CA TRP A 118 4.78 -10.02 -10.64
C TRP A 118 5.44 -11.37 -10.98
N ALA A 119 4.84 -12.15 -11.86
CA ALA A 119 5.36 -13.45 -12.25
C ALA A 119 6.69 -13.37 -13.02
N HIS A 120 6.85 -12.34 -13.90
CA HIS A 120 8.07 -12.10 -14.67
C HIS A 120 9.24 -11.54 -13.84
N ALA A 121 8.97 -10.74 -12.82
CA ALA A 121 10.02 -10.21 -11.94
C ALA A 121 10.80 -11.31 -11.20
N ARG A 122 10.34 -12.56 -11.27
CA ARG A 122 10.89 -13.73 -10.57
C ARG A 122 11.76 -14.67 -11.41
N THR A 123 11.80 -14.49 -12.73
CA THR A 123 12.55 -15.42 -13.61
C THR A 123 14.07 -15.29 -13.47
N ARG A 124 14.57 -14.29 -12.80
CA ARG A 124 16.01 -14.12 -12.52
C ARG A 124 16.51 -14.87 -11.28
N GLU A 125 15.63 -15.35 -10.39
CA GLU A 125 16.06 -16.00 -9.14
C GLU A 125 15.16 -17.18 -8.74
N ARG A 126 15.75 -18.22 -8.14
CA ARG A 126 15.12 -19.48 -7.71
C ARG A 126 14.17 -19.34 -6.51
N THR A 127 13.55 -18.17 -6.28
CA THR A 127 12.61 -18.02 -5.18
C THR A 127 11.28 -18.68 -5.52
N HIS A 128 10.92 -19.72 -4.78
CA HIS A 128 9.66 -20.46 -4.88
C HIS A 128 8.50 -19.67 -4.29
N ALA A 129 8.01 -18.61 -4.95
CA ALA A 129 6.77 -17.98 -4.50
C ALA A 129 5.57 -18.67 -5.15
N ARG A 130 4.58 -18.98 -4.36
CA ARG A 130 3.24 -19.39 -4.80
C ARG A 130 2.33 -18.18 -4.70
N ALA A 131 1.74 -17.77 -5.83
CA ALA A 131 0.75 -16.73 -5.81
C ALA A 131 -0.61 -17.31 -5.45
N HIS A 132 -1.26 -16.74 -4.48
CA HIS A 132 -2.67 -16.97 -4.23
C HIS A 132 -3.43 -15.70 -4.62
N ALA A 133 -3.88 -15.62 -5.88
CA ALA A 133 -4.82 -14.58 -6.27
C ALA A 133 -6.19 -14.92 -5.65
N ARG A 134 -6.79 -13.98 -4.93
CA ARG A 134 -8.08 -14.18 -4.28
C ARG A 134 -9.08 -13.17 -4.76
N THR A 135 -10.17 -13.70 -5.32
CA THR A 135 -11.25 -12.88 -5.84
C THR A 135 -12.31 -12.63 -4.79
N HIS A 136 -12.75 -11.39 -4.71
CA HIS A 136 -14.11 -11.06 -4.31
C HIS A 136 -15.03 -11.25 -5.50
N THR A 137 -15.98 -12.12 -5.39
CA THR A 137 -16.94 -12.28 -6.46
C THR A 137 -18.10 -11.34 -6.29
N ASP A 138 -18.29 -10.52 -7.28
CA ASP A 138 -19.63 -10.31 -7.82
C ASP A 138 -20.08 -11.63 -8.43
N ALA A 139 -21.37 -11.96 -8.32
CA ALA A 139 -21.98 -13.21 -8.83
C ALA A 139 -21.79 -13.43 -10.35
N ARG A 140 -21.11 -12.52 -11.04
CA ARG A 140 -21.03 -12.41 -12.51
C ARG A 140 -19.80 -13.06 -13.16
N SER A 141 -18.81 -13.60 -12.43
CA SER A 141 -17.65 -14.20 -13.07
C SER A 141 -17.06 -15.42 -12.36
N PRO A 142 -17.79 -16.57 -12.28
CA PRO A 142 -17.18 -17.85 -11.97
C PRO A 142 -16.02 -18.18 -12.93
N GLU A 143 -16.20 -17.82 -14.19
CA GLU A 143 -15.28 -18.05 -15.30
C GLU A 143 -13.91 -17.38 -15.11
N ASP A 144 -13.86 -16.12 -14.63
CA ASP A 144 -12.59 -15.41 -14.45
C ASP A 144 -11.65 -16.14 -13.48
N CYS A 145 -12.19 -16.70 -12.40
CA CYS A 145 -11.39 -17.42 -11.42
C CYS A 145 -10.87 -18.75 -11.96
N GLN A 146 -11.71 -19.45 -12.72
CA GLN A 146 -11.32 -20.68 -13.38
C GLN A 146 -10.24 -20.43 -14.44
N LEU A 147 -10.40 -19.40 -15.27
CA LEU A 147 -9.41 -19.00 -16.28
C LEU A 147 -8.08 -18.62 -15.63
N LEU A 148 -8.09 -17.73 -14.63
CA LEU A 148 -6.86 -17.31 -13.95
C LEU A 148 -6.13 -18.46 -13.25
N SER A 149 -6.85 -19.50 -12.81
CA SER A 149 -6.23 -20.71 -12.20
C SER A 149 -5.48 -21.58 -13.20
N GLN A 150 -5.62 -21.32 -14.50
CA GLN A 150 -4.82 -21.97 -15.56
C GLN A 150 -3.39 -21.41 -15.61
N ILE A 151 -3.16 -20.19 -15.10
CA ILE A 151 -1.82 -19.60 -15.00
C ILE A 151 -1.05 -20.39 -13.94
N GLN A 152 0.12 -20.91 -14.30
CA GLN A 152 0.94 -21.72 -13.42
C GLN A 152 1.25 -20.95 -12.11
N LYS A 153 1.09 -21.62 -10.96
CA LYS A 153 1.30 -21.06 -9.61
C LYS A 153 0.28 -20.00 -9.19
N VAL A 154 -0.79 -19.79 -9.96
CA VAL A 154 -1.90 -18.92 -9.58
C VAL A 154 -3.06 -19.78 -9.09
N HIS A 155 -3.50 -19.56 -7.87
CA HIS A 155 -4.66 -20.22 -7.27
C HIS A 155 -5.74 -19.17 -6.99
N CYS A 156 -6.84 -19.23 -7.70
CA CYS A 156 -7.95 -18.32 -7.49
C CYS A 156 -8.93 -18.89 -6.48
N LEU A 157 -9.22 -18.14 -5.43
CA LEU A 157 -10.13 -18.55 -4.35
C LEU A 157 -11.30 -17.59 -4.25
N ARG A 158 -12.51 -18.10 -4.46
CA ARG A 158 -13.75 -17.32 -4.37
C ARG A 158 -14.31 -17.29 -2.96
N ASN A 159 -14.81 -16.14 -2.53
CA ASN A 159 -15.66 -16.06 -1.34
C ASN A 159 -17.10 -16.40 -1.70
N GLY A 160 -17.83 -17.09 -0.84
CA GLY A 160 -19.25 -17.41 -1.07
C GLY A 160 -20.17 -16.19 -1.00
N ARG A 161 -19.70 -15.10 -0.37
CA ARG A 161 -20.37 -13.81 -0.27
C ARG A 161 -19.34 -12.69 -0.35
N ARG A 162 -19.80 -11.44 -0.44
CA ARG A 162 -18.93 -10.27 -0.44
C ARG A 162 -18.33 -10.05 0.95
N GLU A 163 -17.02 -10.30 1.09
CA GLU A 163 -16.29 -10.20 2.36
C GLU A 163 -15.50 -8.89 2.52
N GLY A 164 -15.28 -8.11 1.45
CA GLY A 164 -14.39 -6.93 1.46
C GLY A 164 -12.91 -7.30 1.43
N LEU A 165 -12.06 -6.29 1.30
CA LEU A 165 -10.60 -6.45 1.24
C LEU A 165 -10.06 -7.14 2.50
N ILE A 166 -10.52 -6.69 3.67
CA ILE A 166 -9.96 -7.07 4.99
C ILE A 166 -10.10 -8.58 5.23
N ARG A 167 -11.32 -9.12 5.20
CA ARG A 167 -11.56 -10.55 5.42
C ARG A 167 -10.97 -11.42 4.31
N SER A 168 -10.90 -10.90 3.08
CA SER A 168 -10.28 -11.63 1.98
C SER A 168 -8.78 -11.73 2.12
N ARG A 169 -8.11 -10.72 2.61
CA ARG A 169 -6.68 -10.78 2.94
C ARG A 169 -6.40 -11.80 4.03
N VAL A 170 -7.22 -11.86 5.09
CA VAL A 170 -7.12 -12.89 6.14
C VAL A 170 -7.25 -14.28 5.53
N ARG A 171 -8.29 -14.52 4.73
CA ARG A 171 -8.48 -15.80 4.07
C ARG A 171 -7.31 -16.11 3.12
N GLY A 172 -6.70 -15.08 2.44
CA GLY A 172 -5.48 -15.18 1.63
C GLY A 172 -4.30 -15.68 2.42
N ALA A 173 -4.04 -15.05 3.52
CA ALA A 173 -2.95 -15.39 4.41
C ALA A 173 -3.08 -16.81 4.99
N ASN A 174 -4.31 -17.20 5.36
CA ASN A 174 -4.56 -18.55 5.91
C ASN A 174 -4.27 -19.68 4.91
N ALA A 175 -4.57 -19.49 3.62
CA ALA A 175 -4.26 -20.50 2.61
C ALA A 175 -2.86 -20.33 1.97
N ALA A 176 -2.13 -19.30 2.32
CA ALA A 176 -0.74 -19.15 1.90
C ALA A 176 0.12 -20.27 2.50
N SER A 177 1.02 -20.86 1.70
CA SER A 177 1.92 -21.92 2.16
C SER A 177 3.33 -21.44 2.49
N ALA A 178 3.73 -20.24 1.98
CA ALA A 178 5.05 -19.69 2.21
C ALA A 178 5.17 -19.01 3.57
N PRO A 179 6.37 -18.95 4.17
CA PRO A 179 6.62 -18.30 5.45
C PRO A 179 6.49 -16.76 5.38
N VAL A 180 6.63 -16.17 4.19
CA VAL A 180 6.48 -14.73 3.99
C VAL A 180 5.19 -14.44 3.21
N LEU A 181 4.47 -13.41 3.61
CA LEU A 181 3.27 -12.90 2.96
C LEU A 181 3.58 -11.58 2.26
N THR A 182 3.22 -11.48 0.99
CA THR A 182 3.27 -10.25 0.20
C THR A 182 1.85 -9.86 -0.18
N PHE A 183 1.36 -8.75 0.36
CA PHE A 183 0.06 -8.20 -0.03
C PHE A 183 0.24 -7.22 -1.18
N LEU A 184 -0.57 -7.36 -2.22
CA LEU A 184 -0.50 -6.53 -3.43
C LEU A 184 -1.91 -6.21 -3.91
N ASP A 185 -2.15 -4.96 -4.28
CA ASP A 185 -3.42 -4.57 -4.89
C ASP A 185 -3.50 -5.06 -6.35
N SER A 186 -4.71 -5.20 -6.86
CA SER A 186 -5.01 -5.80 -8.17
C SER A 186 -4.71 -4.89 -9.37
N HIS A 187 -4.27 -3.67 -9.12
CA HIS A 187 -3.99 -2.64 -10.12
C HIS A 187 -2.60 -2.02 -9.91
N CYS A 188 -1.62 -2.93 -9.73
CA CYS A 188 -0.22 -2.59 -9.51
C CYS A 188 0.68 -3.07 -10.64
N GLU A 189 1.77 -2.34 -10.87
CA GLU A 189 2.84 -2.78 -11.77
C GLU A 189 4.17 -2.68 -11.04
N VAL A 190 4.76 -3.84 -10.76
CA VAL A 190 6.01 -3.93 -10.00
C VAL A 190 7.21 -3.56 -10.87
N ASN A 191 8.18 -2.85 -10.30
CA ASN A 191 9.43 -2.47 -10.95
C ASN A 191 10.48 -3.60 -10.85
N ALA A 192 11.65 -3.39 -11.44
CA ALA A 192 12.75 -4.35 -11.37
C ALA A 192 13.14 -4.62 -9.89
N ASP A 193 13.48 -5.87 -9.59
CA ASP A 193 13.98 -6.34 -8.29
C ASP A 193 13.21 -5.79 -7.06
N TRP A 194 11.91 -5.56 -7.21
CA TRP A 194 11.09 -4.91 -6.19
C TRP A 194 10.93 -5.72 -4.90
N LEU A 195 11.00 -7.05 -5.02
CA LEU A 195 10.63 -7.97 -3.94
C LEU A 195 11.82 -8.34 -3.04
N GLN A 196 13.01 -8.47 -3.60
CA GLN A 196 14.23 -8.89 -2.88
C GLN A 196 14.54 -7.99 -1.68
N PRO A 197 14.58 -6.65 -1.81
CA PRO A 197 14.83 -5.77 -0.67
C PRO A 197 13.81 -5.97 0.45
N MET A 198 12.55 -6.25 0.12
CA MET A 198 11.50 -6.44 1.11
C MET A 198 11.63 -7.76 1.85
N ILE A 199 11.89 -8.87 1.13
CA ILE A 199 12.08 -10.19 1.76
C ILE A 199 13.37 -10.21 2.59
N GLN A 200 14.44 -9.56 2.13
CA GLN A 200 15.69 -9.42 2.88
C GLN A 200 15.46 -8.77 4.24
N ARG A 201 14.72 -7.66 4.29
CA ARG A 201 14.43 -6.96 5.55
C ARG A 201 13.58 -7.79 6.52
N VAL A 202 12.64 -8.58 6.01
CA VAL A 202 11.83 -9.51 6.82
C VAL A 202 12.66 -10.70 7.30
N LYS A 203 13.62 -11.20 6.48
CA LYS A 203 14.56 -12.24 6.88
C LYS A 203 15.47 -11.81 8.02
N GLU A 204 15.98 -10.57 7.95
CA GLU A 204 16.85 -9.99 8.99
C GLU A 204 16.13 -9.82 10.33
N ASP A 205 14.83 -9.49 10.31
CA ASP A 205 13.99 -9.34 11.50
C ASP A 205 12.52 -9.60 11.13
N HIS A 206 12.01 -10.74 11.56
CA HIS A 206 10.68 -11.23 11.27
C HIS A 206 9.54 -10.34 11.81
N THR A 207 9.84 -9.41 12.73
CA THR A 207 8.86 -8.48 13.28
C THR A 207 8.65 -7.23 12.42
N ARG A 208 9.47 -7.04 11.38
CA ARG A 208 9.35 -5.93 10.43
C ARG A 208 8.19 -6.14 9.48
N VAL A 209 7.48 -5.07 9.21
CA VAL A 209 6.51 -4.96 8.12
C VAL A 209 7.02 -3.90 7.16
N VAL A 210 7.25 -4.28 5.92
CA VAL A 210 7.95 -3.44 4.94
C VAL A 210 7.08 -3.12 3.74
N SER A 211 7.12 -1.88 3.27
CA SER A 211 6.41 -1.40 2.10
C SER A 211 7.37 -0.87 1.05
N PRO A 212 7.05 -0.97 -0.26
CA PRO A 212 7.81 -0.28 -1.29
C PRO A 212 7.51 1.21 -1.28
N ILE A 213 8.30 2.00 -1.99
CA ILE A 213 7.82 3.30 -2.47
C ILE A 213 6.73 3.02 -3.51
N ILE A 214 5.59 3.68 -3.34
CA ILE A 214 4.44 3.53 -4.23
C ILE A 214 4.51 4.62 -5.31
N ASP A 215 4.92 4.22 -6.51
CA ASP A 215 4.91 5.08 -7.69
C ASP A 215 3.47 5.27 -8.20
N VAL A 216 3.24 6.31 -8.97
CA VAL A 216 1.90 6.64 -9.49
C VAL A 216 1.74 6.11 -10.91
N ILE A 217 0.66 5.38 -11.15
CA ILE A 217 0.16 5.11 -12.49
C ILE A 217 -1.02 6.04 -12.74
N SER A 218 -0.90 6.90 -13.74
CA SER A 218 -1.96 7.85 -14.12
C SER A 218 -3.25 7.10 -14.48
N LEU A 219 -4.36 7.48 -13.90
CA LEU A 219 -5.66 6.89 -14.19
C LEU A 219 -6.20 7.24 -15.59
N ASP A 220 -5.63 8.27 -16.23
CA ASP A 220 -6.08 8.76 -17.53
C ASP A 220 -5.31 8.09 -18.68
N ASN A 221 -3.98 8.16 -18.67
CA ASN A 221 -3.10 7.68 -19.74
C ASN A 221 -2.16 6.55 -19.34
N PHE A 222 -2.31 6.04 -18.11
CA PHE A 222 -1.46 4.98 -17.54
C PHE A 222 0.04 5.29 -17.51
N ALA A 223 0.46 6.55 -17.65
CA ALA A 223 1.86 6.92 -17.49
C ALA A 223 2.38 6.48 -16.12
N TYR A 224 3.55 5.83 -16.10
CA TYR A 224 4.23 5.41 -14.87
C TYR A 224 5.14 6.53 -14.37
N LEU A 225 4.81 7.13 -13.23
CA LEU A 225 5.44 8.30 -12.67
C LEU A 225 6.13 7.95 -11.35
N ALA A 226 7.43 8.26 -11.25
CA ALA A 226 8.20 8.04 -10.05
C ALA A 226 7.71 8.92 -8.89
N ALA A 227 7.42 8.33 -7.74
CA ALA A 227 7.19 9.05 -6.50
C ALA A 227 8.51 9.48 -5.83
N SER A 228 8.45 10.50 -4.98
CA SER A 228 9.60 10.92 -4.18
C SER A 228 10.07 9.80 -3.25
N ALA A 229 11.39 9.64 -3.13
CA ALA A 229 12.02 8.70 -2.22
C ALA A 229 12.18 9.23 -0.79
N ASP A 230 11.75 10.47 -0.53
CA ASP A 230 11.85 11.13 0.77
C ASP A 230 10.49 11.27 1.47
N LEU A 231 9.56 10.35 1.17
CA LEU A 231 8.24 10.33 1.77
C LEU A 231 8.08 9.16 2.74
N ARG A 232 7.32 9.41 3.81
CA ARG A 232 6.81 8.38 4.72
C ARG A 232 5.29 8.51 4.88
N GLY A 233 4.64 7.47 5.38
CA GLY A 233 3.22 7.53 5.72
C GLY A 233 3.01 8.26 7.06
N GLY A 234 2.09 9.21 7.05
CA GLY A 234 1.59 9.90 8.24
C GLY A 234 0.07 9.91 8.26
N PHE A 235 -0.51 10.55 9.27
CA PHE A 235 -1.96 10.70 9.39
C PHE A 235 -2.30 11.95 10.20
N ASP A 236 -3.56 12.37 10.15
CA ASP A 236 -4.11 13.39 11.02
C ASP A 236 -5.01 12.76 12.11
N TRP A 237 -5.44 13.57 13.09
CA TRP A 237 -6.27 13.10 14.19
C TRP A 237 -7.64 12.54 13.75
N SER A 238 -8.09 12.82 12.52
CA SER A 238 -9.28 12.20 11.95
C SER A 238 -9.04 10.78 11.42
N LEU A 239 -7.81 10.25 11.56
CA LEU A 239 -7.33 9.02 10.94
C LEU A 239 -7.49 9.06 9.42
N HIS A 240 -7.04 10.15 8.81
CA HIS A 240 -6.88 10.25 7.37
C HIS A 240 -5.41 10.09 7.02
N PHE A 241 -5.09 9.15 6.13
CA PHE A 241 -3.72 8.89 5.68
C PHE A 241 -3.21 10.02 4.79
N LYS A 242 -1.94 10.36 4.97
CA LYS A 242 -1.24 11.32 4.12
C LYS A 242 0.20 10.89 3.88
N TRP A 243 0.72 11.20 2.72
CA TRP A 243 2.15 11.19 2.48
C TRP A 243 2.77 12.46 3.03
N GLU A 244 3.87 12.35 3.75
CA GLU A 244 4.59 13.51 4.29
C GLU A 244 6.10 13.34 4.07
N GLN A 245 6.79 14.47 4.01
CA GLN A 245 8.26 14.47 3.95
C GLN A 245 8.81 13.82 5.22
N ILE A 246 9.89 13.04 5.09
CA ILE A 246 10.61 12.53 6.26
C ILE A 246 11.15 13.73 7.06
N PRO A 247 11.17 13.66 8.42
CA PRO A 247 11.75 14.71 9.25
C PRO A 247 13.19 15.04 8.85
N ILE A 248 13.55 16.31 8.98
CA ILE A 248 14.90 16.79 8.62
C ILE A 248 15.98 15.97 9.32
N GLU A 249 15.81 15.68 10.60
CA GLU A 249 16.76 14.89 11.39
C GLU A 249 16.93 13.48 10.82
N GLN A 250 15.83 12.84 10.44
CA GLN A 250 15.86 11.53 9.79
C GLN A 250 16.51 11.60 8.41
N LYS A 251 16.25 12.68 7.66
CA LYS A 251 16.83 12.88 6.34
C LYS A 251 18.34 13.11 6.43
N MET A 252 18.79 13.91 7.36
CA MET A 252 20.22 14.18 7.58
C MET A 252 20.97 12.95 8.12
N ALA A 253 20.33 12.11 8.93
CA ALA A 253 20.92 10.87 9.43
C ALA A 253 21.05 9.78 8.35
N ARG A 254 20.33 9.90 7.22
CA ARG A 254 20.44 8.97 6.10
C ARG A 254 21.61 9.32 5.19
N SER A 255 22.74 8.67 5.40
CA SER A 255 23.94 8.82 4.57
C SER A 255 23.80 8.21 3.17
N ASP A 256 22.88 7.25 3.00
CA ASP A 256 22.63 6.53 1.75
C ASP A 256 21.12 6.54 1.41
N PRO A 257 20.74 6.96 0.19
CA PRO A 257 19.34 6.99 -0.27
C PRO A 257 18.70 5.60 -0.41
N THR A 258 19.47 4.51 -0.35
CA THR A 258 18.99 3.14 -0.40
C THR A 258 18.50 2.61 0.95
N LEU A 259 18.89 3.27 2.05
CA LEU A 259 18.56 2.84 3.41
C LEU A 259 17.04 2.92 3.68
N PRO A 260 16.51 2.00 4.49
CA PRO A 260 15.10 1.97 4.90
C PRO A 260 14.65 3.27 5.58
N ILE A 261 13.39 3.62 5.41
CA ILE A 261 12.74 4.77 6.05
C ILE A 261 11.73 4.23 7.06
N ARG A 262 11.92 4.53 8.35
CA ARG A 262 10.90 4.24 9.37
C ARG A 262 9.65 5.09 9.11
N THR A 263 8.48 4.45 9.17
CA THR A 263 7.21 5.11 8.89
C THR A 263 6.21 4.89 10.01
N PRO A 264 5.49 5.92 10.48
CA PRO A 264 4.44 5.77 11.49
C PRO A 264 3.33 4.80 11.08
N VAL A 265 2.89 4.90 9.83
CA VAL A 265 1.83 4.08 9.25
C VAL A 265 2.18 3.70 7.81
N ILE A 266 1.61 2.59 7.34
CA ILE A 266 1.67 2.19 5.94
C ILE A 266 0.37 2.58 5.22
N ALA A 267 0.45 2.72 3.89
CA ALA A 267 -0.74 2.98 3.06
C ALA A 267 -1.72 1.78 3.05
N GLY A 268 -1.22 0.58 3.35
CA GLY A 268 -2.04 -0.61 3.58
C GLY A 268 -2.30 -1.48 2.34
N GLY A 269 -2.04 -0.97 1.12
CA GLY A 269 -2.26 -1.71 -0.13
C GLY A 269 -1.16 -2.73 -0.42
N ILE A 270 0.10 -2.34 -0.23
CA ILE A 270 1.28 -3.06 -0.68
C ILE A 270 2.29 -3.16 0.46
N PHE A 271 2.53 -4.39 0.94
CA PHE A 271 3.54 -4.62 1.99
C PHE A 271 3.91 -6.11 2.09
N VAL A 272 5.02 -6.38 2.77
CA VAL A 272 5.54 -7.72 3.04
C VAL A 272 5.73 -7.89 4.54
N MET A 273 5.39 -9.07 5.06
CA MET A 273 5.65 -9.45 6.45
C MET A 273 5.75 -10.97 6.61
N GLU A 274 6.33 -11.42 7.69
CA GLU A 274 6.40 -12.83 8.04
C GLU A 274 5.02 -13.37 8.46
N LYS A 275 4.69 -14.61 8.04
CA LYS A 275 3.35 -15.18 8.23
C LYS A 275 3.04 -15.50 9.69
N ASN A 276 4.03 -16.03 10.45
CA ASN A 276 3.80 -16.34 11.86
C ASN A 276 3.66 -15.05 12.68
N TRP A 277 4.39 -13.98 12.30
CA TRP A 277 4.22 -12.66 12.91
C TRP A 277 2.84 -12.07 12.62
N PHE A 278 2.35 -12.19 11.38
CA PHE A 278 0.97 -11.81 11.04
C PHE A 278 -0.07 -12.54 11.87
N ASN A 279 0.12 -13.86 12.06
CA ASN A 279 -0.76 -14.69 12.88
C ASN A 279 -0.63 -14.36 14.37
N HIS A 280 0.59 -14.19 14.89
CA HIS A 280 0.87 -13.80 16.28
C HIS A 280 0.19 -12.49 16.64
N LEU A 281 0.27 -11.51 15.76
CA LEU A 281 -0.42 -10.22 15.90
C LEU A 281 -1.95 -10.32 15.78
N GLY A 282 -2.53 -11.50 15.50
CA GLY A 282 -3.98 -11.71 15.37
C GLY A 282 -4.57 -11.24 14.04
N GLN A 283 -3.77 -11.26 12.96
CA GLN A 283 -4.18 -10.97 11.60
C GLN A 283 -4.85 -9.58 11.46
N TYR A 284 -5.83 -9.41 10.57
CA TYR A 284 -6.66 -8.19 10.53
C TYR A 284 -7.84 -8.29 11.49
N ASP A 285 -8.39 -7.16 11.90
CA ASP A 285 -9.66 -7.07 12.60
C ASP A 285 -10.82 -7.39 11.64
N THR A 286 -11.32 -8.63 11.69
CA THR A 286 -12.36 -9.13 10.80
C THR A 286 -13.75 -8.54 11.03
N HIS A 287 -13.94 -7.77 12.12
CA HIS A 287 -15.15 -6.99 12.37
C HIS A 287 -15.15 -5.63 11.65
N MET A 288 -14.03 -5.24 11.04
CA MET A 288 -14.00 -4.17 10.06
C MET A 288 -14.63 -4.60 8.74
N ASP A 289 -15.28 -3.68 8.06
CA ASP A 289 -16.00 -3.97 6.82
C ASP A 289 -15.31 -3.38 5.60
N ILE A 290 -15.42 -4.08 4.50
CA ILE A 290 -15.03 -3.72 3.14
C ILE A 290 -13.61 -3.19 3.03
N TRP A 291 -13.37 -1.91 3.36
CA TRP A 291 -12.12 -1.20 3.15
C TRP A 291 -12.02 0.04 4.03
N GLY A 292 -10.79 0.44 4.39
CA GLY A 292 -10.47 1.70 5.07
C GLY A 292 -10.34 1.55 6.58
N GLY A 293 -9.30 2.18 7.13
CA GLY A 293 -9.00 2.14 8.57
C GLY A 293 -8.17 0.94 9.03
N GLU A 294 -8.14 -0.16 8.28
CA GLU A 294 -7.35 -1.35 8.58
C GLU A 294 -5.84 -1.09 8.56
N ASN A 295 -5.40 -0.16 7.75
CA ASN A 295 -4.00 0.26 7.70
C ASN A 295 -3.53 0.92 9.00
N PHE A 296 -4.37 1.74 9.65
CA PHE A 296 -4.07 2.33 10.96
C PHE A 296 -4.06 1.28 12.06
N GLU A 297 -5.09 0.42 12.07
CA GLU A 297 -5.20 -0.66 13.05
C GLU A 297 -3.97 -1.59 13.02
N LEU A 298 -3.59 -2.04 11.82
CA LEU A 298 -2.40 -2.86 11.64
C LEU A 298 -1.13 -2.11 12.04
N SER A 299 -0.98 -0.85 11.62
CA SER A 299 0.22 -0.05 11.89
C SER A 299 0.43 0.21 13.38
N PHE A 300 -0.62 0.60 14.10
CA PHE A 300 -0.56 0.80 15.55
C PHE A 300 -0.21 -0.50 16.26
N ARG A 301 -0.85 -1.60 15.88
CA ARG A 301 -0.62 -2.91 16.47
C ARG A 301 0.80 -3.39 16.23
N VAL A 302 1.33 -3.28 15.03
CA VAL A 302 2.72 -3.66 14.73
C VAL A 302 3.68 -2.89 15.64
N TRP A 303 3.59 -1.56 15.69
CA TRP A 303 4.48 -0.74 16.48
C TRP A 303 4.34 -0.98 17.99
N MET A 304 3.10 -0.97 18.49
CA MET A 304 2.83 -1.05 19.91
C MET A 304 3.11 -2.45 20.48
N CYS A 305 3.06 -3.49 19.67
CA CYS A 305 3.27 -4.87 20.10
C CYS A 305 4.68 -5.42 19.76
N GLY A 306 5.65 -4.54 19.46
CA GLY A 306 7.07 -4.91 19.39
C GLY A 306 7.67 -5.04 18.01
N GLY A 307 6.91 -4.75 16.92
CA GLY A 307 7.42 -4.72 15.55
C GLY A 307 7.82 -3.32 15.08
N SER A 308 8.06 -3.21 13.78
CA SER A 308 8.37 -1.94 13.12
C SER A 308 7.81 -1.86 11.71
N LEU A 309 7.62 -0.63 11.20
CA LEU A 309 7.20 -0.36 9.84
C LEU A 309 8.31 0.39 9.08
N GLU A 310 8.62 -0.07 7.87
CA GLU A 310 9.64 0.52 7.02
C GLU A 310 9.14 0.71 5.58
N ILE A 311 9.61 1.78 4.92
CA ILE A 311 9.50 1.97 3.48
C ILE A 311 10.89 1.76 2.87
N LEU A 312 10.96 0.95 1.80
CA LEU A 312 12.23 0.56 1.18
C LEU A 312 12.43 1.28 -0.16
N PRO A 313 13.41 2.21 -0.26
CA PRO A 313 13.64 2.99 -1.47
C PRO A 313 14.03 2.17 -2.70
N CYS A 314 14.67 1.01 -2.50
CA CYS A 314 15.06 0.11 -3.60
C CYS A 314 13.93 -0.82 -4.05
N SER A 315 12.78 -0.79 -3.39
CA SER A 315 11.56 -1.45 -3.83
C SER A 315 10.58 -0.41 -4.38
N ARG A 316 10.15 -0.59 -5.63
CA ARG A 316 9.22 0.33 -6.32
C ARG A 316 8.06 -0.42 -6.91
N VAL A 317 6.84 0.06 -6.65
CA VAL A 317 5.62 -0.52 -7.20
C VAL A 317 4.71 0.61 -7.65
N GLY A 318 4.35 0.63 -8.93
CA GLY A 318 3.36 1.56 -9.45
C GLY A 318 1.95 1.11 -9.09
N HIS A 319 1.10 2.06 -8.71
CA HIS A 319 -0.29 1.83 -8.31
C HIS A 319 -1.22 2.82 -9.04
N VAL A 320 -2.35 2.34 -9.54
CA VAL A 320 -3.37 3.20 -10.14
C VAL A 320 -4.21 3.83 -9.04
N PHE A 321 -3.97 5.13 -8.75
CA PHE A 321 -4.77 5.87 -7.78
C PHE A 321 -6.09 6.36 -8.42
N ARG A 322 -7.21 5.92 -7.84
CA ARG A 322 -8.55 6.25 -8.32
C ARG A 322 -9.14 7.43 -7.55
N LYS A 323 -9.92 8.28 -8.21
CA LYS A 323 -10.63 9.40 -7.57
C LYS A 323 -11.87 8.95 -6.78
N ARG A 324 -12.41 7.77 -7.08
CA ARG A 324 -13.55 7.17 -6.39
C ARG A 324 -13.37 5.65 -6.31
N HIS A 325 -14.04 5.00 -5.38
CA HIS A 325 -14.12 3.55 -5.35
C HIS A 325 -15.00 3.05 -6.51
N PRO A 326 -14.56 2.06 -7.29
CA PRO A 326 -15.34 1.50 -8.40
C PRO A 326 -16.37 0.44 -7.92
N TYR A 327 -16.71 0.44 -6.65
CA TYR A 327 -17.63 -0.52 -6.03
C TYR A 327 -18.43 0.14 -4.90
N ASP A 328 -19.58 -0.46 -4.59
CA ASP A 328 -20.50 0.03 -3.58
C ASP A 328 -20.09 -0.40 -2.16
N PHE A 329 -20.49 0.39 -1.20
CA PHE A 329 -20.43 0.08 0.22
C PHE A 329 -21.86 -0.13 0.71
N PRO A 330 -22.24 -1.30 1.25
CA PRO A 330 -23.63 -1.59 1.64
C PRO A 330 -24.22 -0.57 2.62
N GLU A 331 -23.42 -0.08 3.57
CA GLU A 331 -23.80 0.96 4.54
C GLU A 331 -23.37 2.37 4.13
N GLY A 332 -22.85 2.54 2.92
CA GLY A 332 -22.21 3.78 2.46
C GLY A 332 -20.75 3.89 2.88
N ASN A 333 -19.95 4.52 2.01
CA ASN A 333 -18.49 4.64 2.20
C ASN A 333 -18.14 5.36 3.52
N ALA A 334 -18.79 6.50 3.78
CA ALA A 334 -18.48 7.32 4.97
C ALA A 334 -18.76 6.56 6.29
N LEU A 335 -19.90 5.83 6.38
CA LEU A 335 -20.24 5.06 7.58
C LEU A 335 -19.30 3.88 7.78
N THR A 336 -18.96 3.15 6.72
CA THR A 336 -18.00 2.04 6.77
C THR A 336 -16.63 2.53 7.25
N TYR A 337 -16.14 3.64 6.69
CA TYR A 337 -14.86 4.22 7.11
C TYR A 337 -14.88 4.68 8.57
N ILE A 338 -15.96 5.32 9.01
CA ILE A 338 -16.15 5.74 10.42
C ILE A 338 -16.17 4.52 11.34
N LYS A 339 -16.92 3.47 11.01
CA LYS A 339 -16.97 2.22 11.78
C LYS A 339 -15.56 1.66 11.98
N ASN A 340 -14.81 1.50 10.90
CA ASN A 340 -13.47 0.92 10.92
C ASN A 340 -12.47 1.80 11.70
N THR A 341 -12.44 3.11 11.44
CA THR A 341 -11.54 4.02 12.14
C THR A 341 -11.88 4.18 13.62
N ARG A 342 -13.17 4.13 13.98
CA ARG A 342 -13.57 4.06 15.41
C ARG A 342 -13.02 2.82 16.09
N ARG A 343 -13.09 1.64 15.46
CA ARG A 343 -12.53 0.40 16.02
C ARG A 343 -11.03 0.57 16.29
N ALA A 344 -10.29 1.14 15.33
CA ALA A 344 -8.87 1.44 15.51
C ALA A 344 -8.63 2.42 16.69
N ALA A 345 -9.40 3.51 16.76
CA ALA A 345 -9.27 4.49 17.82
C ALA A 345 -9.61 3.93 19.21
N GLU A 346 -10.73 3.19 19.34
CA GLU A 346 -11.18 2.62 20.61
C GLU A 346 -10.24 1.53 21.17
N VAL A 347 -9.64 0.73 20.28
CA VAL A 347 -8.73 -0.35 20.70
C VAL A 347 -7.32 0.18 21.00
N TRP A 348 -6.80 1.12 20.18
CA TRP A 348 -5.37 1.42 20.17
C TRP A 348 -4.98 2.80 20.68
N MET A 349 -5.86 3.82 20.61
CA MET A 349 -5.46 5.21 20.87
C MET A 349 -5.58 5.65 22.34
N ASP A 350 -5.99 4.79 23.25
CA ASP A 350 -6.16 5.08 24.68
C ASP A 350 -6.91 6.41 24.90
N GLU A 351 -6.42 7.30 25.77
CA GLU A 351 -6.96 8.63 25.97
C GLU A 351 -6.87 9.55 24.75
N TYR A 352 -5.95 9.28 23.81
CA TYR A 352 -5.79 10.07 22.59
C TYR A 352 -6.96 9.92 21.61
N LYS A 353 -7.85 8.95 21.78
CA LYS A 353 -9.08 8.84 20.98
C LYS A 353 -9.98 10.08 21.10
N GLN A 354 -9.86 10.88 22.15
CA GLN A 354 -10.57 12.16 22.26
C GLN A 354 -10.20 13.12 21.11
N TYR A 355 -8.94 13.11 20.66
CA TYR A 355 -8.51 13.92 19.51
C TYR A 355 -9.12 13.41 18.21
N TYR A 356 -9.27 12.08 18.04
CA TYR A 356 -10.01 11.51 16.92
C TYR A 356 -11.46 12.00 16.90
N TYR A 357 -12.17 11.97 18.02
CA TYR A 357 -13.54 12.45 18.09
C TYR A 357 -13.65 13.95 17.90
N SER A 358 -12.69 14.73 18.38
CA SER A 358 -12.64 16.18 18.13
C SER A 358 -12.42 16.51 16.66
N ALA A 359 -11.54 15.76 15.98
CA ALA A 359 -11.24 15.94 14.55
C ALA A 359 -12.34 15.38 13.64
N ARG A 360 -13.12 14.41 14.12
CA ARG A 360 -14.22 13.74 13.40
C ARG A 360 -15.49 13.65 14.26
N PRO A 361 -16.18 14.76 14.53
CA PRO A 361 -17.38 14.75 15.39
C PRO A 361 -18.49 13.83 14.86
N SER A 362 -18.56 13.64 13.55
CA SER A 362 -19.50 12.71 12.89
C SER A 362 -19.35 11.24 13.28
N ALA A 363 -18.21 10.88 13.91
CA ALA A 363 -17.98 9.54 14.43
C ALA A 363 -18.64 9.29 15.78
N GLN A 364 -18.97 10.33 16.54
CA GLN A 364 -19.64 10.18 17.84
C GLN A 364 -21.01 9.50 17.67
N GLY A 365 -21.34 8.59 18.58
CA GLY A 365 -22.62 7.88 18.57
C GLY A 365 -22.79 6.82 17.46
N LYS A 366 -21.87 6.70 16.49
CA LYS A 366 -22.00 5.67 15.43
C LYS A 366 -21.62 4.30 15.95
N ALA A 367 -22.35 3.26 15.53
CA ALA A 367 -22.04 1.89 15.90
C ALA A 367 -20.71 1.43 15.29
N TYR A 368 -19.92 0.64 16.04
CA TYR A 368 -18.67 0.04 15.57
C TYR A 368 -18.50 -1.44 15.97
N GLY A 369 -19.53 -2.03 16.59
CA GLY A 369 -19.54 -3.41 17.02
C GLY A 369 -18.65 -3.71 18.23
N SER A 370 -18.59 -4.96 18.65
CA SER A 370 -17.75 -5.38 19.78
C SER A 370 -16.27 -5.28 19.44
N ILE A 371 -15.48 -4.75 20.38
CA ILE A 371 -14.01 -4.71 20.33
C ILE A 371 -13.36 -5.62 21.37
N ALA A 372 -14.15 -6.43 22.07
CA ALA A 372 -13.68 -7.25 23.19
C ALA A 372 -12.53 -8.18 22.80
N GLU A 373 -12.64 -8.84 21.64
CA GLU A 373 -11.59 -9.71 21.08
C GLU A 373 -10.28 -8.96 20.83
N ARG A 374 -10.34 -7.78 20.21
CA ARG A 374 -9.13 -6.98 19.90
C ARG A 374 -8.50 -6.40 21.16
N THR A 375 -9.31 -6.00 22.13
CA THR A 375 -8.83 -5.53 23.43
C THR A 375 -8.18 -6.67 24.23
N ALA A 376 -8.76 -7.88 24.19
CA ALA A 376 -8.16 -9.06 24.81
C ALA A 376 -6.82 -9.44 24.12
N LEU A 377 -6.76 -9.37 22.78
CA LEU A 377 -5.54 -9.58 22.01
C LEU A 377 -4.45 -8.57 22.40
N ARG A 378 -4.78 -7.28 22.47
CA ARG A 378 -3.83 -6.23 22.88
C ARG A 378 -3.24 -6.50 24.26
N ARG A 379 -4.08 -6.93 25.22
CA ARG A 379 -3.62 -7.33 26.57
C ARG A 379 -2.74 -8.58 26.53
N LYS A 380 -3.15 -9.62 25.79
CA LYS A 380 -2.40 -10.87 25.64
C LYS A 380 -0.99 -10.63 25.07
N LEU A 381 -0.87 -9.74 24.11
CA LEU A 381 0.40 -9.37 23.47
C LEU A 381 1.24 -8.38 24.30
N ASN A 382 0.73 -7.94 25.45
CA ASN A 382 1.38 -6.95 26.32
C ASN A 382 1.85 -5.70 25.55
N CYS A 383 0.98 -5.18 24.67
CA CYS A 383 1.33 -4.07 23.80
C CYS A 383 1.51 -2.75 24.57
N LYS A 384 2.45 -1.94 24.12
CA LYS A 384 2.74 -0.62 24.71
C LYS A 384 1.54 0.33 24.59
N PRO A 385 1.42 1.35 25.47
CA PRO A 385 0.36 2.35 25.37
C PRO A 385 0.56 3.26 24.17
N PHE A 386 -0.52 3.88 23.66
CA PHE A 386 -0.45 4.81 22.52
C PHE A 386 0.43 6.03 22.80
N ARG A 387 0.56 6.42 24.09
CA ARG A 387 1.52 7.45 24.50
C ARG A 387 2.94 7.10 24.07
N TRP A 388 3.36 5.83 24.24
CA TRP A 388 4.67 5.37 23.78
C TRP A 388 4.81 5.52 22.25
N TYR A 389 3.76 5.18 21.49
CA TYR A 389 3.75 5.35 20.04
C TYR A 389 3.95 6.81 19.65
N MET A 390 3.26 7.73 20.34
CA MET A 390 3.41 9.17 20.12
C MET A 390 4.80 9.70 20.48
N GLU A 391 5.45 9.11 21.45
CA GLU A 391 6.79 9.56 21.90
C GLU A 391 7.92 8.99 21.05
N ASN A 392 7.79 7.74 20.56
CA ASN A 392 8.88 6.99 19.95
C ASN A 392 8.73 6.76 18.44
N VAL A 393 7.50 6.89 17.91
CA VAL A 393 7.21 6.58 16.51
C VAL A 393 6.74 7.81 15.74
N TYR A 394 5.86 8.63 16.30
CA TYR A 394 5.28 9.77 15.60
C TYR A 394 5.18 11.03 16.48
N PRO A 395 6.30 11.54 17.01
CA PRO A 395 6.29 12.72 17.90
C PRO A 395 5.81 13.99 17.18
N GLU A 396 5.97 14.07 15.87
CA GLU A 396 5.61 15.26 15.07
C GLU A 396 4.09 15.50 15.02
N LEU A 397 3.26 14.48 15.23
CA LEU A 397 1.80 14.65 15.25
C LEU A 397 1.35 15.60 16.39
N ARG A 398 2.07 15.67 17.50
CA ARG A 398 1.80 16.61 18.62
C ARG A 398 1.97 18.07 18.21
N TRP A 399 3.02 18.37 17.46
CA TRP A 399 3.36 19.72 17.04
C TRP A 399 2.36 20.29 16.03
N ALA A 400 1.82 19.48 15.15
CA ALA A 400 0.79 19.91 14.21
C ALA A 400 -0.46 20.41 14.92
N HIS A 401 -0.86 19.82 16.04
CA HIS A 401 -2.02 20.23 16.83
C HIS A 401 -1.80 21.57 17.56
N ALA A 402 -0.61 21.80 18.13
CA ALA A 402 -0.27 23.06 18.80
C ALA A 402 -0.27 24.25 17.83
N ARG A 403 0.22 24.07 16.60
CA ARG A 403 0.20 25.11 15.56
C ARG A 403 -1.22 25.48 15.11
N THR A 404 -2.14 24.52 15.02
CA THR A 404 -3.53 24.76 14.60
C THR A 404 -4.28 25.55 15.67
N GLN A 405 -4.06 25.30 16.96
CA GLN A 405 -4.69 26.05 18.05
C GLN A 405 -4.16 27.51 18.14
N VAL A 406 -2.85 27.73 17.94
CA VAL A 406 -2.26 29.08 17.93
C VAL A 406 -2.79 29.90 16.76
N HIS A 407 -3.02 29.28 15.58
CA HIS A 407 -3.63 29.98 14.45
C HIS A 407 -5.12 30.29 14.68
N ALA A 408 -5.88 29.37 15.26
CA ALA A 408 -7.28 29.59 15.59
C ALA A 408 -7.45 30.72 16.64
N HIS A 409 -6.60 30.76 17.67
CA HIS A 409 -6.61 31.85 18.64
C HIS A 409 -6.16 33.19 18.05
N ARG A 410 -5.19 33.21 17.13
CA ARG A 410 -4.80 34.47 16.44
C ARG A 410 -5.89 34.99 15.50
N CYS A 411 -6.63 34.11 14.80
CA CYS A 411 -7.75 34.52 13.96
C CYS A 411 -8.93 35.06 14.76
N THR A 412 -9.26 34.47 15.90
CA THR A 412 -10.36 34.92 16.77
C THR A 412 -10.04 36.27 17.43
N HIS A 413 -8.78 36.52 17.81
CA HIS A 413 -8.37 37.81 18.35
C HIS A 413 -8.33 38.94 17.28
N LYS A 414 -7.95 38.65 16.03
CA LYS A 414 -8.02 39.62 14.94
C LYS A 414 -9.47 40.00 14.58
N HIS A 415 -10.38 39.03 14.59
CA HIS A 415 -11.80 39.33 14.32
C HIS A 415 -12.50 40.14 15.43
N LYS A 416 -12.14 39.94 16.70
CA LYS A 416 -12.70 40.78 17.79
C LYS A 416 -12.20 42.22 17.75
N ASN A 417 -10.93 42.45 17.42
CA ASN A 417 -10.38 43.79 17.30
C ASN A 417 -10.89 44.56 16.07
N THR A 418 -11.23 43.89 14.98
CA THR A 418 -11.76 44.53 13.76
C THR A 418 -13.23 44.94 13.96
N ARG A 419 -14.04 44.15 14.68
CA ARG A 419 -15.43 44.50 14.98
C ARG A 419 -15.55 45.71 15.94
N THR A 420 -14.65 45.82 16.91
CA THR A 420 -14.66 46.92 17.88
C THR A 420 -14.22 48.26 17.23
N ARG A 421 -13.34 48.24 16.23
CA ARG A 421 -12.95 49.44 15.48
C ARG A 421 -14.02 49.91 14.49
N THR A 422 -14.76 48.98 13.85
CA THR A 422 -15.84 49.37 12.91
C THR A 422 -17.05 50.01 13.63
N ILE A 423 -17.36 49.55 14.83
CA ILE A 423 -18.46 50.14 15.62
C ILE A 423 -18.10 51.55 16.16
N LYS A 424 -16.82 51.81 16.51
CA LYS A 424 -16.40 53.19 16.91
C LYS A 424 -16.39 54.19 15.75
N HIS A 425 -16.19 53.75 14.51
CA HIS A 425 -16.25 54.66 13.35
C HIS A 425 -17.67 54.95 12.87
N MET A 426 -18.65 54.09 13.13
CA MET A 426 -20.05 54.34 12.77
C MET A 426 -20.76 55.31 13.76
N HIS A 427 -20.35 55.38 15.04
CA HIS A 427 -20.94 56.34 16.00
C HIS A 427 -20.41 57.76 15.85
N THR A 428 -19.29 58.01 15.16
CA THR A 428 -18.74 59.38 14.95
C THR A 428 -19.26 60.03 13.67
N ARG A 429 -19.94 59.29 12.77
CA ARG A 429 -20.54 59.89 11.55
C ARG A 429 -22.03 60.23 11.64
N ALA A 430 -22.69 59.91 12.75
CA ALA A 430 -24.12 60.16 12.95
C ALA A 430 -24.41 61.47 13.70
N ARG A 431 -23.41 62.34 14.03
CA ARG A 431 -23.61 63.61 14.78
C ARG A 431 -23.31 64.88 14.00
N THR A 432 -23.17 64.86 12.68
CA THR A 432 -22.94 66.05 11.87
C THR A 432 -23.83 66.09 10.63
N ARG A 433 -25.15 66.07 10.82
CA ARG A 433 -26.11 66.54 9.80
C ARG A 433 -27.46 66.81 10.44
N THR A 434 -27.55 67.92 11.20
CA THR A 434 -28.75 68.71 11.37
C THR A 434 -28.26 70.10 11.66
N HIS A 435 -28.22 70.94 10.63
CA HIS A 435 -28.55 72.34 10.57
C HIS A 435 -28.10 72.91 9.23
N ILE A 436 -29.03 73.23 8.47
CA ILE A 436 -29.40 74.16 7.45
C ILE A 436 -30.09 73.47 6.30
#